data_6b7019060992e10cef9817e644b34f9b
#
_entry.id   6b7019060992e10cef9817e644b34f9b
#
_cell.length_a   1.000
_cell.length_b   1.000
_cell.length_c   1.000
_cell.angle_alpha   90.00
_cell.angle_beta   90.00
_cell.angle_gamma   90.00
#
_symmetry.space_group_name_H-M   'P 1'
#
loop_
_entity.id
_entity.type
_entity.pdbx_description
1 polymer ?
#
loop_
_entity_poly.entity_id
_entity_poly.type
_entity_poly.pdbx_seq_one_letter_code
_entity_poly.pdbx_strand_id
1 'polypeptide(L)'
;MITENSGNNQGFLLRVHEISKKYGNVKALQKVSLDIFSGEIIALVGDNGAGKSTLFKCLSGTIYPDKGFIEIVGKRFAGLTPKESVSCGISAVYQDLALVEELDVATNIFLGMEPLLLKFVVDRKRMYRDAVSVLEKLEINLPSVHVKMKKLSGGQRQAVAIARAVVRSSHSNTKGLIIFDEPTAAMGARESTAVLKILSDLRGQGYALLCISHNIPQIFDLSDRICVMRSGKIIWIGDKSATSVGEILSLVSGVSVNA
;
A
#
# COMPACT_ATOMS: atom_id res chain seq x y z
N MET A 1 -8.81 23.12 12.73
CA MET A 1 -8.32 22.78 14.08
C MET A 1 -7.76 21.39 14.01
N ILE A 2 -6.45 21.25 14.20
CA ILE A 2 -5.79 19.93 14.28
C ILE A 2 -5.94 19.51 15.73
N THR A 3 -6.79 18.53 16.00
CA THR A 3 -6.91 17.93 17.34
C THR A 3 -5.68 17.07 17.57
N GLU A 4 -4.80 17.49 18.48
CA GLU A 4 -3.78 16.62 19.08
C GLU A 4 -4.48 15.53 19.87
N ASN A 5 -4.45 14.33 19.37
CA ASN A 5 -4.96 13.15 20.08
C ASN A 5 -3.86 12.61 21.00
N SER A 6 -3.91 13.01 22.26
CA SER A 6 -3.09 12.48 23.35
C SER A 6 -3.66 11.12 23.78
N GLY A 7 -3.05 10.02 23.35
CA GLY A 7 -3.37 8.72 23.93
C GLY A 7 -3.06 7.52 23.05
N ASN A 8 -1.80 7.29 22.71
CA ASN A 8 -1.19 5.96 22.65
C ASN A 8 0.31 6.12 22.36
N ASN A 9 1.15 5.63 23.24
CA ASN A 9 2.61 5.66 23.10
C ASN A 9 3.10 4.54 22.15
N GLN A 10 2.33 4.25 21.10
CA GLN A 10 2.77 3.43 19.97
C GLN A 10 3.49 4.36 18.99
N GLY A 11 4.81 4.22 18.91
CA GLY A 11 5.62 4.94 17.93
C GLY A 11 5.09 4.69 16.51
N PHE A 12 5.09 5.73 15.66
CA PHE A 12 4.70 5.59 14.25
C PHE A 12 5.66 4.61 13.54
N LEU A 13 5.12 3.82 12.61
CA LEU A 13 5.90 2.97 11.71
C LEU A 13 6.59 3.83 10.65
N LEU A 14 5.83 4.77 10.08
CA LEU A 14 6.29 5.69 9.04
C LEU A 14 5.69 7.07 9.27
N ARG A 15 6.53 8.11 9.14
CA ARG A 15 6.11 9.51 9.12
C ARG A 15 6.54 10.18 7.82
N VAL A 16 5.59 10.78 7.14
CA VAL A 16 5.81 11.75 6.07
C VAL A 16 5.79 13.14 6.69
N HIS A 17 6.83 13.94 6.49
CA HIS A 17 6.90 15.29 7.07
C HIS A 17 7.12 16.35 5.98
N GLU A 18 6.13 17.22 5.79
CA GLU A 18 6.10 18.38 4.88
C GLU A 18 6.60 18.08 3.45
N ILE A 19 6.34 16.87 2.94
CA ILE A 19 6.78 16.51 1.60
C ILE A 19 6.13 17.41 0.56
N SER A 20 6.97 17.94 -0.32
CA SER A 20 6.55 18.74 -1.47
C SER A 20 7.19 18.23 -2.75
N LYS A 21 6.42 18.26 -3.87
CA LYS A 21 6.90 17.84 -5.20
C LYS A 21 6.29 18.69 -6.28
N LYS A 22 7.13 19.11 -7.24
CA LYS A 22 6.71 19.86 -8.42
C LYS A 22 7.11 19.13 -9.70
N TYR A 23 6.29 19.29 -10.73
CA TYR A 23 6.59 18.90 -12.11
C TYR A 23 6.39 20.15 -12.99
N GLY A 24 7.50 20.78 -13.37
CA GLY A 24 7.44 22.10 -13.99
C GLY A 24 6.69 23.09 -13.10
N ASN A 25 5.59 23.64 -13.60
CA ASN A 25 4.75 24.60 -12.85
C ASN A 25 3.66 23.93 -11.97
N VAL A 26 3.48 22.61 -12.09
CA VAL A 26 2.45 21.88 -11.34
C VAL A 26 2.99 21.47 -9.96
N LYS A 27 2.35 21.95 -8.89
CA LYS A 27 2.64 21.56 -7.51
C LYS A 27 1.85 20.29 -7.17
N ALA A 28 2.44 19.12 -7.42
CA ALA A 28 1.79 17.84 -7.21
C ALA A 28 1.63 17.46 -5.72
N LEU A 29 2.59 17.88 -4.88
CA LEU A 29 2.51 17.78 -3.41
C LEU A 29 2.91 19.12 -2.78
N GLN A 30 2.19 19.53 -1.74
CA GLN A 30 2.37 20.82 -1.06
C GLN A 30 2.36 20.60 0.46
N LYS A 31 3.54 20.42 1.07
CA LYS A 31 3.73 20.21 2.51
C LYS A 31 2.84 19.10 3.08
N VAL A 32 2.84 17.94 2.42
CA VAL A 32 2.08 16.77 2.86
C VAL A 32 2.73 16.16 4.09
N SER A 33 1.95 15.98 5.17
CA SER A 33 2.39 15.30 6.40
C SER A 33 1.37 14.22 6.77
N LEU A 34 1.87 13.02 7.11
CA LEU A 34 1.07 11.84 7.39
C LEU A 34 1.85 10.88 8.29
N ASP A 35 1.28 10.48 9.41
CA ASP A 35 1.79 9.40 10.25
C ASP A 35 1.00 8.12 9.99
N ILE A 36 1.71 6.99 9.84
CA ILE A 36 1.15 5.65 9.67
C ILE A 36 1.63 4.79 10.83
N PHE A 37 0.70 4.07 11.44
CA PHE A 37 0.97 3.21 12.59
C PHE A 37 0.94 1.72 12.20
N SER A 38 1.60 0.88 13.00
CA SER A 38 1.56 -0.57 12.77
C SER A 38 0.16 -1.12 13.01
N GLY A 39 -0.28 -2.05 12.16
CA GLY A 39 -1.57 -2.72 12.33
C GLY A 39 -2.79 -1.85 12.02
N GLU A 40 -2.64 -0.75 11.27
CA GLU A 40 -3.76 0.05 10.79
C GLU A 40 -3.94 -0.04 9.27
N ILE A 41 -5.17 0.17 8.83
CA ILE A 41 -5.50 0.48 7.43
C ILE A 41 -5.85 1.95 7.34
N ILE A 42 -5.05 2.71 6.60
CA ILE A 42 -5.37 4.09 6.26
C ILE A 42 -5.79 4.19 4.79
N ALA A 43 -6.99 4.73 4.54
CA ALA A 43 -7.46 5.03 3.19
C ALA A 43 -6.95 6.41 2.75
N LEU A 44 -6.31 6.48 1.60
CA LEU A 44 -5.92 7.73 0.94
C LEU A 44 -6.87 7.98 -0.23
N VAL A 45 -7.78 8.92 -0.06
CA VAL A 45 -8.83 9.24 -1.03
C VAL A 45 -8.70 10.66 -1.57
N GLY A 46 -9.30 10.92 -2.71
CA GLY A 46 -9.28 12.24 -3.37
C GLY A 46 -9.49 12.10 -4.88
N ASP A 47 -9.78 13.20 -5.56
CA ASP A 47 -9.98 13.23 -7.00
C ASP A 47 -8.73 12.88 -7.81
N ASN A 48 -8.92 12.69 -9.11
CA ASN A 48 -7.82 12.58 -10.05
C ASN A 48 -6.98 13.85 -10.04
N GLY A 49 -5.66 13.69 -9.99
CA GLY A 49 -4.76 14.84 -9.84
C GLY A 49 -4.60 15.39 -8.42
N ALA A 50 -5.27 14.83 -7.40
CA ALA A 50 -5.13 15.25 -6.01
C ALA A 50 -3.72 15.10 -5.42
N GLY A 51 -2.83 14.30 -6.06
CA GLY A 51 -1.45 14.05 -5.61
C GLY A 51 -1.21 12.65 -5.05
N LYS A 52 -2.24 11.79 -4.97
CA LYS A 52 -2.15 10.44 -4.39
C LYS A 52 -1.04 9.58 -5.01
N SER A 53 -1.02 9.48 -6.35
CA SER A 53 0.01 8.71 -7.06
C SER A 53 1.40 9.31 -6.95
N THR A 54 1.52 10.63 -6.73
CA THR A 54 2.81 11.28 -6.46
C THR A 54 3.32 10.92 -5.06
N LEU A 55 2.45 10.93 -4.05
CA LEU A 55 2.80 10.49 -2.70
C LEU A 55 3.19 9.00 -2.71
N PHE A 56 2.42 8.14 -3.38
CA PHE A 56 2.75 6.73 -3.61
C PHE A 56 4.16 6.55 -4.18
N LYS A 57 4.49 7.30 -5.25
CA LYS A 57 5.81 7.24 -5.89
C LYS A 57 6.95 7.72 -4.97
N CYS A 58 6.71 8.69 -4.10
CA CYS A 58 7.69 9.10 -3.09
C CYS A 58 7.94 7.98 -2.07
N LEU A 59 6.88 7.33 -1.58
CA LEU A 59 6.99 6.26 -0.58
C LEU A 59 7.59 4.97 -1.16
N SER A 60 7.24 4.62 -2.40
CA SER A 60 7.82 3.46 -3.11
C SER A 60 9.26 3.71 -3.58
N GLY A 61 9.78 4.94 -3.43
CA GLY A 61 11.12 5.30 -3.85
C GLY A 61 11.29 5.52 -5.34
N THR A 62 10.21 5.57 -6.11
CA THR A 62 10.24 5.78 -7.57
C THR A 62 10.62 7.22 -7.94
N ILE A 63 10.28 8.18 -7.09
CA ILE A 63 10.65 9.59 -7.24
C ILE A 63 11.12 10.18 -5.90
N TYR A 64 12.01 11.17 -5.97
CA TYR A 64 12.43 11.94 -4.80
C TYR A 64 11.50 13.15 -4.60
N PRO A 65 11.08 13.44 -3.35
CA PRO A 65 10.46 14.72 -3.03
C PRO A 65 11.45 15.87 -3.21
N ASP A 66 10.95 17.08 -3.46
CA ASP A 66 11.79 18.28 -3.59
C ASP A 66 12.08 18.91 -2.20
N LYS A 67 11.19 18.67 -1.22
CA LYS A 67 11.32 19.15 0.17
C LYS A 67 10.65 18.17 1.12
N GLY A 68 11.00 18.29 2.42
CA GLY A 68 10.50 17.41 3.48
C GLY A 68 11.36 16.16 3.65
N PHE A 69 10.87 15.22 4.44
CA PHE A 69 11.56 13.95 4.68
C PHE A 69 10.55 12.82 4.99
N ILE A 70 11.02 11.59 4.86
CA ILE A 70 10.30 10.39 5.29
C ILE A 70 11.08 9.80 6.46
N GLU A 71 10.41 9.51 7.58
CA GLU A 71 10.98 8.84 8.74
C GLU A 71 10.37 7.45 8.88
N ILE A 72 11.21 6.42 8.99
CA ILE A 72 10.80 5.02 9.09
C ILE A 72 11.53 4.43 10.28
N VAL A 73 10.78 4.01 11.30
CA VAL A 73 11.33 3.42 12.55
C VAL A 73 12.50 4.27 13.09
N GLY A 74 12.28 5.59 13.18
CA GLY A 74 13.27 6.57 13.71
C GLY A 74 14.38 6.96 12.75
N LYS A 75 14.49 6.38 11.56
CA LYS A 75 15.49 6.74 10.56
C LYS A 75 14.91 7.69 9.52
N ARG A 76 15.59 8.83 9.28
CA ARG A 76 15.14 9.88 8.35
C ARG A 76 15.81 9.77 6.99
N PHE A 77 15.00 9.99 5.93
CA PHE A 77 15.40 9.98 4.54
C PHE A 77 14.87 11.25 3.85
N ALA A 78 15.72 11.99 3.18
CA ALA A 78 15.28 13.11 2.32
C ALA A 78 14.45 12.61 1.11
N GLY A 79 14.60 11.35 0.74
CA GLY A 79 13.86 10.60 -0.25
C GLY A 79 14.35 9.16 -0.23
N LEU A 80 13.60 8.26 -0.85
CA LEU A 80 13.92 6.83 -0.90
C LEU A 80 14.25 6.42 -2.33
N THR A 81 15.18 5.49 -2.49
CA THR A 81 15.28 4.65 -3.68
C THR A 81 14.36 3.44 -3.52
N PRO A 82 13.98 2.73 -4.61
CA PRO A 82 13.17 1.51 -4.51
C PRO A 82 13.82 0.45 -3.61
N LYS A 83 15.15 0.33 -3.65
CA LYS A 83 15.91 -0.60 -2.81
C LYS A 83 15.83 -0.22 -1.33
N GLU A 84 15.96 1.05 -1.00
CA GLU A 84 15.83 1.55 0.38
C GLU A 84 14.40 1.36 0.89
N SER A 85 13.38 1.68 0.08
CA SER A 85 11.97 1.46 0.42
C SER A 85 11.74 0.01 0.83
N VAL A 86 12.11 -0.94 -0.01
CA VAL A 86 11.98 -2.39 0.29
C VAL A 86 12.81 -2.79 1.50
N SER A 87 14.06 -2.31 1.65
CA SER A 87 14.92 -2.64 2.80
C SER A 87 14.38 -2.11 4.13
N CYS A 88 13.59 -1.02 4.09
CA CYS A 88 12.87 -0.47 5.23
C CYS A 88 11.51 -1.14 5.48
N GLY A 89 11.16 -2.20 4.73
CA GLY A 89 9.90 -2.92 4.89
C GLY A 89 8.71 -2.24 4.21
N ILE A 90 8.93 -1.30 3.28
CA ILE A 90 7.85 -0.73 2.46
C ILE A 90 7.74 -1.55 1.18
N SER A 91 6.56 -2.03 0.89
CA SER A 91 6.23 -2.75 -0.34
C SER A 91 5.03 -2.10 -1.03
N ALA A 92 4.94 -2.23 -2.35
CA ALA A 92 3.89 -1.60 -3.14
C ALA A 92 3.21 -2.62 -4.07
N VAL A 93 1.89 -2.57 -4.11
CA VAL A 93 1.06 -3.24 -5.11
C VAL A 93 0.51 -2.16 -6.03
N TYR A 94 1.00 -2.15 -7.26
CA TYR A 94 0.62 -1.19 -8.29
C TYR A 94 -0.70 -1.60 -8.96
N GLN A 95 -1.39 -0.63 -9.53
CA GLN A 95 -2.64 -0.86 -10.26
C GLN A 95 -2.47 -1.86 -11.43
N ASP A 96 -1.34 -1.83 -12.14
CA ASP A 96 -1.01 -2.76 -13.22
C ASP A 96 -0.38 -4.07 -12.74
N LEU A 97 -0.31 -4.30 -11.42
CA LEU A 97 0.25 -5.46 -10.72
C LEU A 97 1.74 -5.77 -11.02
N ALA A 98 2.30 -5.30 -12.11
CA ALA A 98 3.68 -5.55 -12.55
C ALA A 98 4.07 -7.04 -12.44
N LEU A 99 3.21 -7.95 -12.90
CA LEU A 99 3.43 -9.40 -12.92
C LEU A 99 3.89 -9.84 -14.31
N VAL A 100 4.80 -10.82 -14.36
CA VAL A 100 5.31 -11.37 -15.60
C VAL A 100 4.42 -12.55 -16.02
N GLU A 101 3.63 -12.38 -17.08
CA GLU A 101 2.60 -13.32 -17.50
C GLU A 101 3.13 -14.71 -17.90
N GLU A 102 4.35 -14.78 -18.45
CA GLU A 102 4.98 -16.03 -18.90
C GLU A 102 5.63 -16.83 -17.75
N LEU A 103 5.85 -16.21 -16.59
CA LEU A 103 6.39 -16.87 -15.42
C LEU A 103 5.26 -17.48 -14.56
N ASP A 104 5.62 -18.49 -13.77
CA ASP A 104 4.70 -19.12 -12.84
C ASP A 104 4.48 -18.27 -11.57
N VAL A 105 3.52 -18.69 -10.74
CA VAL A 105 3.15 -18.03 -9.48
C VAL A 105 4.33 -17.88 -8.54
N ALA A 106 5.07 -18.97 -8.28
CA ALA A 106 6.17 -18.96 -7.33
C ALA A 106 7.28 -18.01 -7.77
N THR A 107 7.64 -18.01 -9.06
CA THR A 107 8.63 -17.11 -9.62
C THR A 107 8.18 -15.65 -9.53
N ASN A 108 6.89 -15.36 -9.79
CA ASN A 108 6.36 -14.00 -9.63
C ASN A 108 6.38 -13.52 -8.17
N ILE A 109 6.05 -14.38 -7.20
CA ILE A 109 6.09 -14.03 -5.76
C ILE A 109 7.51 -13.63 -5.34
N PHE A 110 8.52 -14.39 -5.76
CA PHE A 110 9.92 -14.20 -5.35
C PHE A 110 10.76 -13.38 -6.33
N LEU A 111 10.18 -12.82 -7.38
CA LEU A 111 10.91 -12.09 -8.41
C LEU A 111 11.80 -10.97 -7.81
N GLY A 112 13.12 -11.10 -8.03
CA GLY A 112 14.14 -10.21 -7.47
C GLY A 112 14.46 -10.46 -5.99
N MET A 113 13.93 -11.55 -5.41
CA MET A 113 14.19 -11.99 -4.04
C MET A 113 14.25 -13.53 -3.96
N GLU A 114 14.68 -14.15 -5.03
CA GLU A 114 14.76 -15.60 -5.13
C GLU A 114 15.70 -16.15 -4.06
N PRO A 115 15.33 -17.21 -3.34
CA PRO A 115 16.24 -17.88 -2.43
C PRO A 115 17.41 -18.49 -3.21
N LEU A 116 18.62 -18.27 -2.73
CA LEU A 116 19.85 -18.68 -3.40
C LEU A 116 20.55 -19.82 -2.67
N LEU A 117 21.03 -20.81 -3.45
CA LEU A 117 22.06 -21.77 -3.06
C LEU A 117 23.43 -21.12 -3.30
N LEU A 118 24.33 -21.24 -2.31
CA LEU A 118 25.71 -20.76 -2.42
C LEU A 118 25.83 -19.31 -2.93
N LYS A 119 24.81 -18.48 -2.73
CA LYS A 119 24.69 -17.05 -3.15
C LYS A 119 24.61 -16.78 -4.67
N PHE A 120 24.65 -17.81 -5.51
CA PHE A 120 24.72 -17.61 -6.97
C PHE A 120 23.66 -18.38 -7.76
N VAL A 121 23.09 -19.43 -7.23
CA VAL A 121 22.12 -20.30 -7.92
C VAL A 121 20.78 -20.22 -7.22
N VAL A 122 19.70 -20.05 -7.98
CA VAL A 122 18.34 -20.02 -7.43
C VAL A 122 17.97 -21.39 -6.86
N ASP A 123 17.61 -21.44 -5.59
CA ASP A 123 17.03 -22.63 -4.93
C ASP A 123 15.55 -22.75 -5.30
N ARG A 124 15.27 -23.32 -6.46
CA ARG A 124 13.89 -23.49 -6.94
C ARG A 124 13.04 -24.32 -5.99
N LYS A 125 13.59 -25.40 -5.40
CA LYS A 125 12.86 -26.28 -4.48
C LYS A 125 12.39 -25.52 -3.25
N ARG A 126 13.26 -24.71 -2.67
CA ARG A 126 12.92 -23.81 -1.56
C ARG A 126 11.91 -22.75 -1.99
N MET A 127 12.11 -22.10 -3.13
CA MET A 127 11.22 -21.07 -3.67
C MET A 127 9.78 -21.58 -3.81
N TYR A 128 9.57 -22.75 -4.41
CA TYR A 128 8.24 -23.33 -4.57
C TYR A 128 7.59 -23.69 -3.24
N ARG A 129 8.34 -24.32 -2.32
CA ARG A 129 7.86 -24.62 -0.97
C ARG A 129 7.46 -23.35 -0.21
N ASP A 130 8.31 -22.35 -0.24
CA ASP A 130 8.08 -21.10 0.47
C ASP A 130 6.90 -20.32 -0.15
N ALA A 131 6.68 -20.40 -1.49
CA ALA A 131 5.51 -19.84 -2.16
C ALA A 131 4.21 -20.50 -1.68
N VAL A 132 4.16 -21.82 -1.56
CA VAL A 132 3.00 -22.54 -1.01
C VAL A 132 2.72 -22.04 0.41
N SER A 133 3.74 -21.99 1.27
CA SER A 133 3.59 -21.52 2.67
C SER A 133 3.05 -20.09 2.77
N VAL A 134 3.49 -19.18 1.89
CA VAL A 134 2.98 -17.80 1.86
C VAL A 134 1.51 -17.76 1.45
N LEU A 135 1.13 -18.50 0.42
CA LEU A 135 -0.26 -18.55 -0.06
C LEU A 135 -1.20 -19.15 0.98
N GLU A 136 -0.78 -20.24 1.65
CA GLU A 136 -1.53 -20.86 2.75
C GLU A 136 -1.75 -19.90 3.91
N LYS A 137 -0.71 -19.17 4.35
CA LYS A 137 -0.79 -18.17 5.42
C LYS A 137 -1.72 -17.01 5.10
N LEU A 138 -1.89 -16.70 3.81
CA LEU A 138 -2.79 -15.64 3.33
C LEU A 138 -4.17 -16.17 2.95
N GLU A 139 -4.45 -17.46 3.16
CA GLU A 139 -5.68 -18.14 2.74
C GLU A 139 -5.99 -17.96 1.24
N ILE A 140 -4.95 -17.82 0.42
CA ILE A 140 -5.07 -17.63 -1.03
C ILE A 140 -5.13 -19.01 -1.71
N ASN A 141 -6.27 -19.31 -2.31
CA ASN A 141 -6.48 -20.55 -3.03
C ASN A 141 -6.21 -20.38 -4.52
N LEU A 142 -5.16 -21.04 -5.01
CA LEU A 142 -4.76 -21.08 -6.42
C LEU A 142 -4.63 -22.55 -6.89
N PRO A 143 -4.83 -22.81 -8.20
CA PRO A 143 -4.72 -24.18 -8.74
C PRO A 143 -3.38 -24.83 -8.47
N SER A 144 -2.28 -24.09 -8.59
CA SER A 144 -0.91 -24.56 -8.30
C SER A 144 0.06 -23.38 -8.36
N VAL A 145 1.15 -23.43 -7.58
CA VAL A 145 2.26 -22.45 -7.66
C VAL A 145 3.07 -22.53 -8.96
N HIS A 146 2.91 -23.62 -9.73
CA HIS A 146 3.54 -23.83 -11.04
C HIS A 146 2.72 -23.29 -12.22
N VAL A 147 1.51 -22.78 -11.99
CA VAL A 147 0.66 -22.23 -13.05
C VAL A 147 1.21 -20.88 -13.50
N LYS A 148 1.28 -20.66 -14.82
CA LYS A 148 1.67 -19.37 -15.41
C LYS A 148 0.62 -18.31 -15.12
N MET A 149 1.07 -17.08 -14.86
CA MET A 149 0.21 -15.95 -14.50
C MET A 149 -0.90 -15.67 -15.53
N LYS A 150 -0.63 -15.82 -16.83
CA LYS A 150 -1.62 -15.64 -17.90
C LYS A 150 -2.85 -16.56 -17.83
N LYS A 151 -2.79 -17.65 -17.05
CA LYS A 151 -3.89 -18.59 -16.85
C LYS A 151 -4.76 -18.26 -15.64
N LEU A 152 -4.40 -17.24 -14.87
CA LEU A 152 -5.11 -16.83 -13.66
C LEU A 152 -6.13 -15.72 -13.94
N SER A 153 -7.23 -15.69 -13.17
CA SER A 153 -8.20 -14.59 -13.18
C SER A 153 -7.58 -13.30 -12.63
N GLY A 154 -8.25 -12.16 -12.85
CA GLY A 154 -7.83 -10.86 -12.31
C GLY A 154 -7.64 -10.90 -10.79
N GLY A 155 -8.62 -11.43 -10.06
CA GLY A 155 -8.54 -11.57 -8.60
C GLY A 155 -7.42 -12.49 -8.14
N GLN A 156 -7.18 -13.60 -8.85
CA GLN A 156 -6.06 -14.49 -8.55
C GLN A 156 -4.71 -13.81 -8.81
N ARG A 157 -4.58 -13.04 -9.89
CA ARG A 157 -3.38 -12.23 -10.15
C ARG A 157 -3.15 -11.18 -9.07
N GLN A 158 -4.20 -10.50 -8.61
CA GLN A 158 -4.12 -9.57 -7.50
C GLN A 158 -3.61 -10.26 -6.23
N ALA A 159 -4.15 -11.43 -5.89
CA ALA A 159 -3.72 -12.19 -4.73
C ALA A 159 -2.22 -12.58 -4.80
N VAL A 160 -1.71 -12.94 -5.99
CA VAL A 160 -0.27 -13.19 -6.19
C VAL A 160 0.55 -11.90 -6.00
N ALA A 161 0.09 -10.75 -6.49
CA ALA A 161 0.77 -9.47 -6.28
C ALA A 161 0.81 -9.09 -4.79
N ILE A 162 -0.26 -9.38 -4.03
CA ILE A 162 -0.30 -9.22 -2.57
C ILE A 162 0.70 -10.15 -1.89
N ALA A 163 0.74 -11.43 -2.26
CA ALA A 163 1.70 -12.39 -1.72
C ALA A 163 3.15 -11.95 -1.96
N ARG A 164 3.47 -11.45 -3.16
CA ARG A 164 4.77 -10.84 -3.47
C ARG A 164 5.07 -9.64 -2.56
N ALA A 165 4.09 -8.77 -2.33
CA ALA A 165 4.27 -7.60 -1.48
C ALA A 165 4.53 -8.00 -0.02
N VAL A 166 3.85 -9.03 0.48
CA VAL A 166 4.06 -9.60 1.82
C VAL A 166 5.48 -10.18 1.94
N VAL A 167 5.95 -10.96 0.97
CA VAL A 167 7.33 -11.48 0.97
C VAL A 167 8.35 -10.35 1.03
N ARG A 168 8.14 -9.29 0.25
CA ARG A 168 9.04 -8.12 0.24
C ARG A 168 9.02 -7.33 1.54
N SER A 169 7.86 -7.15 2.17
CA SER A 169 7.73 -6.41 3.43
C SER A 169 8.21 -7.21 4.66
N SER A 170 8.31 -8.53 4.55
CA SER A 170 8.72 -9.42 5.65
C SER A 170 10.25 -9.53 5.84
N HIS A 171 11.06 -8.78 5.10
CA HIS A 171 12.53 -8.81 5.20
C HIS A 171 13.08 -8.03 6.41
N SER A 172 12.27 -7.21 7.06
CA SER A 172 12.57 -6.59 8.35
C SER A 172 12.00 -7.44 9.48
N ASN A 173 12.64 -7.45 10.64
CA ASN A 173 12.14 -8.15 11.85
C ASN A 173 10.80 -7.59 12.37
N THR A 174 10.26 -6.58 11.70
CA THR A 174 8.97 -5.94 12.00
C THR A 174 8.02 -6.09 10.81
N LYS A 175 6.72 -6.12 11.08
CA LYS A 175 5.70 -6.03 10.02
C LYS A 175 5.79 -4.65 9.39
N GLY A 176 5.96 -4.62 8.06
CA GLY A 176 6.17 -3.39 7.32
C GLY A 176 4.87 -2.71 6.85
N LEU A 177 5.04 -1.72 5.99
CA LEU A 177 3.98 -1.03 5.28
C LEU A 177 3.76 -1.64 3.90
N ILE A 178 2.51 -1.97 3.56
CA ILE A 178 2.13 -2.33 2.20
C ILE A 178 1.23 -1.24 1.64
N ILE A 179 1.63 -0.67 0.51
CA ILE A 179 0.87 0.37 -0.17
C ILE A 179 0.12 -0.26 -1.34
N PHE A 180 -1.18 -0.04 -1.40
CA PHE A 180 -2.05 -0.53 -2.46
C PHE A 180 -2.55 0.64 -3.30
N ASP A 181 -2.32 0.58 -4.62
CA ASP A 181 -2.87 1.52 -5.58
C ASP A 181 -4.06 0.87 -6.28
N GLU A 182 -5.28 1.28 -5.90
CA GLU A 182 -6.55 0.77 -6.41
C GLU A 182 -6.72 -0.76 -6.27
N PRO A 183 -6.70 -1.32 -5.05
CA PRO A 183 -6.61 -2.77 -4.82
C PRO A 183 -7.75 -3.59 -5.40
N THR A 184 -8.90 -2.97 -5.69
CA THR A 184 -10.11 -3.63 -6.21
C THR A 184 -10.56 -3.10 -7.56
N ALA A 185 -9.72 -2.31 -8.25
CA ALA A 185 -10.07 -1.74 -9.55
C ALA A 185 -10.32 -2.83 -10.60
N ALA A 186 -11.33 -2.61 -11.44
CA ALA A 186 -11.71 -3.49 -12.55
C ALA A 186 -12.05 -4.95 -12.16
N MET A 187 -12.44 -5.18 -10.89
CA MET A 187 -12.86 -6.50 -10.39
C MET A 187 -14.35 -6.59 -10.18
N GLY A 188 -14.91 -7.81 -10.35
CA GLY A 188 -16.28 -8.10 -9.93
C GLY A 188 -16.43 -8.08 -8.40
N ALA A 189 -17.67 -7.94 -7.92
CA ALA A 189 -17.96 -7.84 -6.48
C ALA A 189 -17.39 -9.01 -5.67
N ARG A 190 -17.46 -10.23 -6.19
CA ARG A 190 -16.95 -11.44 -5.51
C ARG A 190 -15.43 -11.43 -5.35
N GLU A 191 -14.71 -11.01 -6.40
CA GLU A 191 -13.24 -10.91 -6.38
C GLU A 191 -12.79 -9.78 -5.46
N SER A 192 -13.47 -8.63 -5.51
CA SER A 192 -13.21 -7.49 -4.62
C SER A 192 -13.36 -7.88 -3.15
N THR A 193 -14.43 -8.60 -2.79
CA THR A 193 -14.65 -9.07 -1.40
C THR A 193 -13.51 -9.97 -0.93
N ALA A 194 -13.03 -10.88 -1.79
CA ALA A 194 -11.90 -11.75 -1.45
C ALA A 194 -10.61 -10.95 -1.20
N VAL A 195 -10.32 -9.95 -2.04
CA VAL A 195 -9.16 -9.06 -1.85
C VAL A 195 -9.28 -8.27 -0.55
N LEU A 196 -10.44 -7.67 -0.26
CA LEU A 196 -10.66 -6.90 0.97
C LEU A 196 -10.50 -7.77 2.22
N LYS A 197 -10.92 -9.06 2.17
CA LYS A 197 -10.66 -10.00 3.25
C LYS A 197 -9.16 -10.17 3.49
N ILE A 198 -8.37 -10.40 2.44
CA ILE A 198 -6.90 -10.53 2.57
C ILE A 198 -6.30 -9.27 3.20
N LEU A 199 -6.74 -8.06 2.82
CA LEU A 199 -6.26 -6.81 3.43
C LEU A 199 -6.61 -6.73 4.92
N SER A 200 -7.83 -7.11 5.30
CA SER A 200 -8.25 -7.17 6.71
C SER A 200 -7.40 -8.17 7.51
N ASP A 201 -7.12 -9.34 6.95
CA ASP A 201 -6.30 -10.38 7.59
C ASP A 201 -4.85 -9.92 7.76
N LEU A 202 -4.28 -9.22 6.78
CA LEU A 202 -2.95 -8.61 6.88
C LEU A 202 -2.88 -7.57 7.99
N ARG A 203 -3.92 -6.71 8.14
CA ARG A 203 -4.03 -5.79 9.27
C ARG A 203 -4.01 -6.55 10.59
N GLY A 204 -4.83 -7.61 10.70
CA GLY A 204 -4.89 -8.47 11.89
C GLY A 204 -3.55 -9.14 12.22
N GLN A 205 -2.69 -9.36 11.22
CA GLN A 205 -1.33 -9.86 11.38
C GLN A 205 -0.32 -8.77 11.77
N GLY A 206 -0.73 -7.50 11.89
CA GLY A 206 0.08 -6.36 12.30
C GLY A 206 0.76 -5.59 11.17
N TYR A 207 0.44 -5.85 9.89
CA TYR A 207 0.90 -5.00 8.79
C TYR A 207 0.20 -3.65 8.82
N ALA A 208 0.92 -2.57 8.50
CA ALA A 208 0.32 -1.30 8.14
C ALA A 208 -0.06 -1.32 6.66
N LEU A 209 -1.26 -0.82 6.33
CA LEU A 209 -1.74 -0.76 4.95
C LEU A 209 -2.11 0.68 4.60
N LEU A 210 -1.55 1.20 3.50
CA LEU A 210 -1.98 2.47 2.89
C LEU A 210 -2.74 2.13 1.60
N CYS A 211 -4.06 2.29 1.61
CA CYS A 211 -4.91 1.96 0.48
C CYS A 211 -5.34 3.22 -0.26
N ILE A 212 -4.84 3.40 -1.46
CA ILE A 212 -5.27 4.48 -2.36
C ILE A 212 -6.49 3.97 -3.13
N SER A 213 -7.61 4.69 -3.05
CA SER A 213 -8.81 4.33 -3.80
C SER A 213 -9.67 5.54 -4.14
N HIS A 214 -10.40 5.43 -5.26
CA HIS A 214 -11.49 6.34 -5.61
C HIS A 214 -12.87 5.76 -5.25
N ASN A 215 -12.95 4.46 -4.92
CA ASN A 215 -14.17 3.81 -4.43
C ASN A 215 -14.31 4.01 -2.90
N ILE A 216 -14.76 5.23 -2.52
CA ILE A 216 -14.84 5.64 -1.12
C ILE A 216 -15.71 4.72 -0.27
N PRO A 217 -16.95 4.32 -0.68
CA PRO A 217 -17.76 3.43 0.14
C PRO A 217 -17.05 2.13 0.52
N GLN A 218 -16.42 1.48 -0.46
CA GLN A 218 -15.76 0.20 -0.24
C GLN A 218 -14.54 0.30 0.68
N ILE A 219 -13.70 1.32 0.48
CA ILE A 219 -12.48 1.46 1.29
C ILE A 219 -12.79 2.03 2.68
N PHE A 220 -13.89 2.79 2.83
CA PHE A 220 -14.35 3.32 4.10
C PHE A 220 -14.63 2.20 5.10
N ASP A 221 -15.34 1.15 4.68
CA ASP A 221 -15.68 0.03 5.57
C ASP A 221 -14.45 -0.71 6.09
N LEU A 222 -13.41 -0.82 5.27
CA LEU A 222 -12.18 -1.53 5.58
C LEU A 222 -11.22 -0.71 6.46
N SER A 223 -11.18 0.61 6.29
CA SER A 223 -10.16 1.48 6.90
C SER A 223 -10.43 1.78 8.38
N ASP A 224 -9.36 2.02 9.13
CA ASP A 224 -9.39 2.56 10.49
C ASP A 224 -9.38 4.08 10.46
N ARG A 225 -8.53 4.65 9.60
CA ARG A 225 -8.40 6.10 9.37
C ARG A 225 -8.53 6.43 7.90
N ILE A 226 -8.98 7.65 7.64
CA ILE A 226 -9.15 8.17 6.28
C ILE A 226 -8.35 9.46 6.13
N CYS A 227 -7.64 9.57 5.03
CA CYS A 227 -6.88 10.74 4.64
C CYS A 227 -7.42 11.28 3.32
N VAL A 228 -7.92 12.50 3.29
CA VAL A 228 -8.46 13.14 2.10
C VAL A 228 -7.43 14.09 1.51
N MET A 229 -7.05 13.84 0.25
CA MET A 229 -6.17 14.72 -0.52
C MET A 229 -6.94 15.52 -1.56
N ARG A 230 -6.59 16.81 -1.69
CA ARG A 230 -7.06 17.70 -2.75
C ARG A 230 -5.98 18.70 -3.14
N SER A 231 -5.75 18.88 -4.44
CA SER A 231 -4.79 19.85 -5.01
C SER A 231 -3.39 19.76 -4.37
N GLY A 232 -2.90 18.51 -4.15
CA GLY A 232 -1.57 18.26 -3.59
C GLY A 232 -1.46 18.46 -2.07
N LYS A 233 -2.55 18.62 -1.34
CA LYS A 233 -2.57 18.81 0.11
C LYS A 233 -3.46 17.77 0.78
N ILE A 234 -3.11 17.39 2.01
CA ILE A 234 -4.06 16.73 2.90
C ILE A 234 -4.96 17.81 3.48
N ILE A 235 -6.26 17.68 3.23
CA ILE A 235 -7.29 18.63 3.70
C ILE A 235 -8.06 18.10 4.91
N TRP A 236 -8.04 16.79 5.12
CA TRP A 236 -8.62 16.12 6.29
C TRP A 236 -7.91 14.78 6.54
N ILE A 237 -7.75 14.45 7.79
CA ILE A 237 -7.30 13.13 8.25
C ILE A 237 -7.90 12.86 9.64
N GLY A 238 -8.43 11.68 9.85
CA GLY A 238 -9.04 11.28 11.11
C GLY A 238 -9.51 9.84 11.12
N ASP A 239 -10.02 9.43 12.28
CA ASP A 239 -10.59 8.10 12.46
C ASP A 239 -11.89 7.97 11.65
N LYS A 240 -12.17 6.77 11.14
CA LYS A 240 -13.41 6.46 10.41
C LYS A 240 -14.66 6.80 11.25
N SER A 241 -14.61 6.58 12.56
CA SER A 241 -15.72 6.85 13.48
C SER A 241 -16.05 8.34 13.61
N ALA A 242 -15.15 9.24 13.24
CA ALA A 242 -15.34 10.70 13.32
C ALA A 242 -15.94 11.31 12.04
N THR A 243 -16.34 10.49 11.06
CA THR A 243 -16.84 10.96 9.75
C THR A 243 -17.79 9.95 9.12
N SER A 244 -18.37 10.32 7.99
CA SER A 244 -19.24 9.48 7.17
C SER A 244 -18.79 9.44 5.70
N VAL A 245 -19.27 8.45 4.95
CA VAL A 245 -19.03 8.37 3.49
C VAL A 245 -19.48 9.66 2.79
N GLY A 246 -20.64 10.22 3.19
CA GLY A 246 -21.17 11.45 2.61
C GLY A 246 -20.27 12.65 2.85
N GLU A 247 -19.75 12.81 4.06
CA GLU A 247 -18.79 13.89 4.39
C GLU A 247 -17.49 13.76 3.62
N ILE A 248 -16.94 12.54 3.51
CA ILE A 248 -15.71 12.30 2.74
C ILE A 248 -15.93 12.61 1.27
N LEU A 249 -17.07 12.21 0.67
CA LEU A 249 -17.42 12.54 -0.72
C LEU A 249 -17.51 14.06 -0.92
N SER A 250 -18.09 14.77 0.03
CA SER A 250 -18.19 16.24 0.00
C SER A 250 -16.82 16.91 0.08
N LEU A 251 -15.94 16.43 0.96
CA LEU A 251 -14.55 16.89 1.06
C LEU A 251 -13.78 16.68 -0.25
N VAL A 252 -13.94 15.52 -0.87
CA VAL A 252 -13.28 15.18 -2.14
C VAL A 252 -13.79 16.09 -3.27
N SER A 253 -15.11 16.23 -3.42
CA SER A 253 -15.72 17.06 -4.48
C SER A 253 -15.57 18.57 -4.26
N GLY A 254 -15.27 18.98 -3.02
CA GLY A 254 -15.18 20.40 -2.66
C GLY A 254 -16.52 21.12 -2.56
N VAL A 255 -17.63 20.37 -2.56
CA VAL A 255 -18.97 20.90 -2.31
C VAL A 255 -19.14 21.03 -0.80
N SER A 256 -19.36 22.25 -0.30
CA SER A 256 -19.72 22.46 1.09
C SER A 256 -21.10 21.81 1.33
N VAL A 257 -21.17 20.85 2.24
CA VAL A 257 -22.46 20.42 2.78
C VAL A 257 -22.95 21.62 3.61
N ASN A 258 -23.85 22.41 3.04
CA ASN A 258 -24.60 23.36 3.84
C ASN A 258 -25.44 22.54 4.82
N ALA A 259 -25.13 22.67 6.09
CA ALA A 259 -25.91 22.15 7.20
C ALA A 259 -27.27 22.84 7.28
#